data_a2ffad6aa9081af456ba34c6045327d7
#
_entry.id   a2ffad6aa9081af456ba34c6045327d7
#
_cell.length_a   1.000
_cell.length_b   1.000
_cell.length_c   1.000
_cell.angle_alpha   90.00
_cell.angle_beta   90.00
_cell.angle_gamma   90.00
#
_symmetry.space_group_name_H-M   'P 1'
#
loop_
_entity.id
_entity.type
_entity.pdbx_description
1 polymer ?
#
loop_
_entity_poly.entity_id
_entity_poly.type
_entity_poly.pdbx_seq_one_letter_code
_entity_poly.pdbx_strand_id
1 'polypeptide(L)'
;MYSYDADSAAFIKRAQGLTASDCARAGAAVGAAFGRGRVGVACRNDEYSRACADAVCAGLRVSGVNAWSFGASFESQLSFLVPFSSLNAGVFVCAGEGTVSIFGENGLSVSAALGRKAADFMETDLSPAPSCGRLFDMSAMGMLYRDELMRHVPYGVADCAILSSDPMISALINDCMRTTSNERTLTLRINRRGTSLSAYTEKTGVVPFVKLIAICGMYELESGRDISVPYDSPAFLDDLAHSYGRTAYRYLSAPSDGSDNVARRLAARQFWSRDALFTAAKLACILEEKNMTFPELYSLLPPLFVYSTTAQLELPPDYLDEFEGENFSFGRDGANGFVLVEKRGKTHISPLGNGRFRLTAQSFDEETARELCAEAQAFISSGAK
;
A
#
# COMPACT_ATOMS: atom_id res chain seq x y z
N MET A 1 18.00 -17.07 -6.14
CA MET A 1 16.76 -17.61 -6.71
C MET A 1 15.75 -16.47 -6.85
N TYR A 2 15.11 -16.32 -7.97
CA TYR A 2 14.07 -15.32 -8.23
C TYR A 2 12.74 -15.93 -7.77
N SER A 3 11.98 -15.24 -6.93
CA SER A 3 10.72 -15.76 -6.41
C SER A 3 9.64 -14.67 -6.46
N TYR A 4 8.41 -15.09 -6.68
CA TYR A 4 7.26 -14.22 -6.49
C TYR A 4 6.85 -14.21 -5.01
N ASP A 5 6.76 -13.03 -4.45
CA ASP A 5 6.24 -12.81 -3.11
C ASP A 5 4.75 -12.43 -3.24
N ALA A 6 3.89 -13.33 -2.80
CA ALA A 6 2.44 -13.15 -2.90
C ALA A 6 1.93 -12.01 -2.00
N ASP A 7 2.63 -11.70 -0.92
CA ASP A 7 2.19 -10.66 0.03
C ASP A 7 2.45 -9.25 -0.47
N SER A 8 3.57 -9.06 -1.19
CA SER A 8 3.94 -7.76 -1.75
C SER A 8 3.58 -7.59 -3.23
N ALA A 9 3.01 -8.62 -3.87
CA ALA A 9 2.80 -8.67 -5.32
C ALA A 9 4.07 -8.30 -6.11
N ALA A 10 5.19 -8.84 -5.71
CA ALA A 10 6.48 -8.50 -6.30
C ALA A 10 7.32 -9.72 -6.63
N PHE A 11 8.05 -9.65 -7.73
CA PHE A 11 9.16 -10.55 -7.97
C PHE A 11 10.38 -10.07 -7.18
N ILE A 12 10.98 -10.96 -6.38
CA ILE A 12 12.08 -10.63 -5.48
C ILE A 12 13.30 -11.50 -5.77
N LYS A 13 14.47 -10.87 -5.85
CA LYS A 13 15.77 -11.53 -5.96
C LYS A 13 16.76 -10.94 -4.95
N ARG A 14 16.84 -11.55 -3.77
CA ARG A 14 17.54 -10.99 -2.61
C ARG A 14 19.07 -11.13 -2.65
N ALA A 15 19.63 -12.13 -3.32
CA ALA A 15 21.05 -12.49 -3.12
C ALA A 15 22.05 -11.88 -4.13
N GLN A 16 21.61 -11.47 -5.32
CA GLN A 16 22.50 -11.04 -6.42
C GLN A 16 22.04 -9.77 -7.16
N GLY A 17 20.98 -9.12 -6.69
CA GLY A 17 20.32 -8.05 -7.45
C GLY A 17 19.56 -8.55 -8.69
N LEU A 18 18.79 -7.68 -9.31
CA LEU A 18 18.08 -7.97 -10.56
C LEU A 18 19.07 -7.95 -11.74
N THR A 19 18.89 -8.86 -12.69
CA THR A 19 19.58 -8.78 -13.99
C THR A 19 18.61 -8.28 -15.06
N ALA A 20 19.11 -7.75 -16.18
CA ALA A 20 18.28 -7.39 -17.32
C ALA A 20 17.46 -8.60 -17.84
N SER A 21 18.04 -9.82 -17.81
CA SER A 21 17.33 -11.05 -18.19
C SER A 21 16.16 -11.35 -17.25
N ASP A 22 16.34 -11.22 -15.91
CA ASP A 22 15.26 -11.40 -14.93
C ASP A 22 14.14 -10.40 -15.19
N CYS A 23 14.49 -9.15 -15.46
CA CYS A 23 13.54 -8.06 -15.71
C CYS A 23 12.77 -8.26 -17.02
N ALA A 24 13.45 -8.66 -18.09
CA ALA A 24 12.80 -8.98 -19.36
C ALA A 24 11.82 -10.14 -19.20
N ARG A 25 12.20 -11.18 -18.45
CA ARG A 25 11.35 -12.33 -18.15
C ARG A 25 10.15 -11.94 -17.30
N ALA A 26 10.34 -11.09 -16.26
CA ALA A 26 9.25 -10.53 -15.47
C ALA A 26 8.27 -9.73 -16.34
N GLY A 27 8.78 -8.87 -17.23
CA GLY A 27 7.95 -8.14 -18.18
C GLY A 27 7.15 -9.04 -19.10
N ALA A 28 7.77 -10.10 -19.65
CA ALA A 28 7.09 -11.08 -20.48
C ALA A 28 6.00 -11.84 -19.70
N ALA A 29 6.28 -12.26 -18.48
CA ALA A 29 5.34 -12.95 -17.60
C ALA A 29 4.14 -12.09 -17.25
N VAL A 30 4.36 -10.83 -16.85
CA VAL A 30 3.30 -9.85 -16.61
C VAL A 30 2.47 -9.63 -17.88
N GLY A 31 3.12 -9.45 -19.04
CA GLY A 31 2.44 -9.28 -20.31
C GLY A 31 1.56 -10.47 -20.67
N ALA A 32 2.04 -11.70 -20.48
CA ALA A 32 1.28 -12.93 -20.70
C ALA A 32 0.10 -13.09 -19.71
N ALA A 33 0.28 -12.66 -18.43
CA ALA A 33 -0.76 -12.74 -17.43
C ALA A 33 -1.93 -11.78 -17.72
N PHE A 34 -1.64 -10.56 -18.14
CA PHE A 34 -2.65 -9.53 -18.46
C PHE A 34 -3.21 -9.64 -19.89
N GLY A 35 -2.48 -10.28 -20.78
CA GLY A 35 -2.88 -10.40 -22.18
C GLY A 35 -2.73 -9.07 -22.94
N ARG A 36 -3.73 -8.73 -23.77
CA ARG A 36 -3.72 -7.46 -24.52
C ARG A 36 -4.06 -6.29 -23.61
N GLY A 37 -3.30 -5.18 -23.69
CA GLY A 37 -3.58 -3.99 -22.88
C GLY A 37 -2.43 -3.00 -22.86
N ARG A 38 -2.48 -2.14 -21.85
CA ARG A 38 -1.50 -1.09 -21.58
C ARG A 38 -0.96 -1.27 -20.17
N VAL A 39 0.36 -1.41 -20.04
CA VAL A 39 1.03 -1.56 -18.75
C VAL A 39 2.01 -0.39 -18.56
N GLY A 40 1.87 0.31 -17.44
CA GLY A 40 2.78 1.36 -17.03
C GLY A 40 4.04 0.77 -16.42
N VAL A 41 5.21 1.32 -16.76
CA VAL A 41 6.48 0.93 -16.17
C VAL A 41 7.17 2.15 -15.61
N ALA A 42 7.56 2.10 -14.34
CA ALA A 42 8.38 3.11 -13.70
C ALA A 42 9.49 2.45 -12.89
N CYS A 43 10.50 3.21 -12.54
CA CYS A 43 11.63 2.71 -11.78
C CYS A 43 12.14 3.75 -10.78
N ARG A 44 12.90 3.28 -9.81
CA ARG A 44 13.64 4.16 -8.92
C ARG A 44 14.64 5.01 -9.71
N ASN A 45 14.91 6.21 -9.21
CA ASN A 45 15.80 7.16 -9.85
C ASN A 45 17.29 6.79 -9.66
N ASP A 46 17.70 5.69 -10.28
CA ASP A 46 19.08 5.26 -10.44
C ASP A 46 19.27 4.56 -11.79
N GLU A 47 20.48 4.61 -12.34
CA GLU A 47 20.79 4.09 -13.68
C GLU A 47 20.54 2.59 -13.81
N TYR A 48 20.79 1.83 -12.75
CA TYR A 48 20.61 0.38 -12.78
C TYR A 48 19.11 0.01 -12.81
N SER A 49 18.29 0.70 -12.02
CA SER A 49 16.83 0.53 -12.06
C SER A 49 16.24 0.95 -13.41
N ARG A 50 16.79 1.99 -14.07
CA ARG A 50 16.38 2.40 -15.42
C ARG A 50 16.66 1.32 -16.45
N ALA A 51 17.89 0.77 -16.48
CA ALA A 51 18.25 -0.31 -17.39
C ALA A 51 17.36 -1.57 -17.17
N CYS A 52 17.05 -1.89 -15.92
CA CYS A 52 16.13 -2.96 -15.58
C CYS A 52 14.68 -2.68 -16.06
N ALA A 53 14.20 -1.44 -15.94
CA ALA A 53 12.88 -1.03 -16.43
C ALA A 53 12.77 -1.11 -17.96
N ASP A 54 13.81 -0.75 -18.68
CA ASP A 54 13.88 -0.91 -20.14
C ASP A 54 13.77 -2.40 -20.52
N ALA A 55 14.41 -3.29 -19.77
CA ALA A 55 14.28 -4.73 -19.97
C ALA A 55 12.85 -5.23 -19.69
N VAL A 56 12.18 -4.73 -18.64
CA VAL A 56 10.74 -5.01 -18.40
C VAL A 56 9.89 -4.56 -19.57
N CYS A 57 10.13 -3.33 -20.09
CA CYS A 57 9.41 -2.82 -21.26
C CYS A 57 9.61 -3.71 -22.49
N ALA A 58 10.83 -4.20 -22.73
CA ALA A 58 11.12 -5.12 -23.82
C ALA A 58 10.33 -6.42 -23.68
N GLY A 59 10.29 -7.03 -22.49
CA GLY A 59 9.52 -8.24 -22.19
C GLY A 59 8.01 -8.06 -22.41
N LEU A 60 7.42 -6.98 -21.89
CA LEU A 60 6.01 -6.64 -22.11
C LEU A 60 5.67 -6.56 -23.61
N ARG A 61 6.53 -5.90 -24.40
CA ARG A 61 6.29 -5.72 -25.83
C ARG A 61 6.37 -7.02 -26.62
N VAL A 62 7.29 -7.91 -26.29
CA VAL A 62 7.40 -9.24 -26.92
C VAL A 62 6.15 -10.07 -26.63
N SER A 63 5.50 -9.88 -25.47
CA SER A 63 4.21 -10.51 -25.14
C SER A 63 2.98 -9.82 -25.77
N GLY A 64 3.19 -8.82 -26.68
CA GLY A 64 2.10 -8.13 -27.37
C GLY A 64 1.43 -7.00 -26.59
N VAL A 65 1.95 -6.63 -25.42
CA VAL A 65 1.41 -5.58 -24.55
C VAL A 65 2.08 -4.23 -24.85
N ASN A 66 1.31 -3.16 -24.86
CA ASN A 66 1.86 -1.82 -24.98
C ASN A 66 2.48 -1.38 -23.64
N ALA A 67 3.77 -1.03 -23.68
CA ALA A 67 4.50 -0.52 -22.53
C ALA A 67 4.46 1.01 -22.50
N TRP A 68 4.02 1.59 -21.38
CA TRP A 68 4.02 3.02 -21.12
C TRP A 68 5.13 3.32 -20.11
N SER A 69 6.27 3.83 -20.57
CA SER A 69 7.41 4.15 -19.72
C SER A 69 7.24 5.52 -19.05
N PHE A 70 7.08 5.54 -17.74
CA PHE A 70 7.05 6.78 -16.95
C PHE A 70 8.45 7.22 -16.49
N GLY A 71 9.50 6.42 -16.77
CA GLY A 71 10.86 6.71 -16.38
C GLY A 71 11.09 6.63 -14.88
N ALA A 72 11.98 7.50 -14.37
CA ALA A 72 12.27 7.58 -12.94
C ALA A 72 11.08 8.11 -12.16
N SER A 73 10.76 7.43 -11.06
CA SER A 73 9.58 7.70 -10.23
C SER A 73 9.78 7.12 -8.83
N PHE A 74 8.80 7.27 -7.97
CA PHE A 74 8.66 6.53 -6.73
C PHE A 74 7.33 5.74 -6.75
N GLU A 75 7.20 4.78 -5.89
CA GLU A 75 6.17 3.74 -5.98
C GLU A 75 4.75 4.30 -5.91
N SER A 76 4.47 5.24 -4.99
CA SER A 76 3.15 5.83 -4.87
C SER A 76 2.79 6.73 -6.07
N GLN A 77 3.78 7.35 -6.73
CA GLN A 77 3.54 8.10 -7.96
C GLN A 77 3.06 7.18 -9.09
N LEU A 78 3.68 6.01 -9.29
CA LEU A 78 3.18 5.03 -10.25
C LEU A 78 1.79 4.53 -9.85
N SER A 79 1.58 4.23 -8.57
CA SER A 79 0.28 3.84 -8.00
C SER A 79 -0.83 4.84 -8.34
N PHE A 80 -0.53 6.14 -8.35
CA PHE A 80 -1.42 7.20 -8.79
C PHE A 80 -1.63 7.18 -10.32
N LEU A 81 -0.55 7.07 -11.10
CA LEU A 81 -0.60 7.19 -12.56
C LEU A 81 -1.36 6.03 -13.23
N VAL A 82 -1.37 4.83 -12.63
CA VAL A 82 -2.07 3.67 -13.20
C VAL A 82 -3.56 3.92 -13.39
N PRO A 83 -4.37 4.22 -12.36
CA PRO A 83 -5.78 4.51 -12.52
C PRO A 83 -6.01 5.84 -13.28
N PHE A 84 -5.19 6.85 -13.05
CA PHE A 84 -5.30 8.14 -13.70
C PHE A 84 -5.17 8.03 -15.22
N SER A 85 -4.29 7.17 -15.72
CA SER A 85 -4.06 6.92 -17.14
C SER A 85 -4.90 5.76 -17.70
N SER A 86 -5.80 5.19 -16.88
CA SER A 86 -6.64 4.04 -17.25
C SER A 86 -5.81 2.87 -17.78
N LEU A 87 -4.71 2.54 -17.10
CA LEU A 87 -3.86 1.41 -17.42
C LEU A 87 -4.41 0.12 -16.80
N ASN A 88 -4.13 -1.01 -17.44
CA ASN A 88 -4.53 -2.31 -16.93
C ASN A 88 -3.67 -2.75 -15.73
N ALA A 89 -2.41 -2.30 -15.71
CA ALA A 89 -1.46 -2.59 -14.64
C ALA A 89 -0.32 -1.58 -14.59
N GLY A 90 0.44 -1.60 -13.50
CA GLY A 90 1.72 -0.91 -13.33
C GLY A 90 2.81 -1.87 -12.88
N VAL A 91 4.04 -1.61 -13.29
CA VAL A 91 5.23 -2.34 -12.85
C VAL A 91 6.25 -1.35 -12.34
N PHE A 92 6.65 -1.48 -11.08
CA PHE A 92 7.69 -0.64 -10.49
C PHE A 92 8.96 -1.44 -10.25
N VAL A 93 10.07 -0.92 -10.75
CA VAL A 93 11.38 -1.57 -10.67
C VAL A 93 12.28 -0.87 -9.66
N CYS A 94 12.73 -1.58 -8.64
CA CYS A 94 13.72 -1.13 -7.69
C CYS A 94 14.90 -2.12 -7.66
N ALA A 95 15.91 -1.89 -8.51
CA ALA A 95 17.01 -2.83 -8.67
C ALA A 95 17.88 -2.94 -7.42
N GLY A 96 18.07 -1.83 -6.67
CA GLY A 96 18.81 -1.82 -5.41
C GLY A 96 18.16 -2.66 -4.29
N GLU A 97 16.83 -2.80 -4.31
CA GLU A 97 16.07 -3.67 -3.39
C GLU A 97 15.85 -5.07 -3.99
N GLY A 98 16.21 -5.28 -5.24
CA GLY A 98 15.99 -6.54 -5.93
C GLY A 98 14.53 -6.84 -6.21
N THR A 99 13.66 -5.81 -6.39
CA THR A 99 12.20 -5.98 -6.50
C THR A 99 11.64 -5.46 -7.81
N VAL A 100 10.63 -6.17 -8.32
CA VAL A 100 9.74 -5.76 -9.41
C VAL A 100 8.31 -5.90 -8.90
N SER A 101 7.71 -4.79 -8.45
CA SER A 101 6.36 -4.75 -7.88
C SER A 101 5.30 -4.61 -8.97
N ILE A 102 4.14 -5.26 -8.78
CA ILE A 102 3.04 -5.27 -9.75
C ILE A 102 1.79 -4.63 -9.14
N PHE A 103 1.24 -3.64 -9.83
CA PHE A 103 0.01 -2.92 -9.46
C PHE A 103 -1.12 -3.29 -10.42
N GLY A 104 -2.33 -3.42 -9.88
CA GLY A 104 -3.55 -3.55 -10.66
C GLY A 104 -4.07 -2.20 -11.16
N GLU A 105 -5.15 -2.22 -11.93
CA GLU A 105 -5.77 -1.06 -12.57
C GLU A 105 -6.18 0.07 -11.62
N ASN A 106 -6.43 -0.24 -10.37
CA ASN A 106 -6.76 0.73 -9.31
C ASN A 106 -5.54 1.34 -8.61
N GLY A 107 -4.32 0.97 -9.01
CA GLY A 107 -3.07 1.44 -8.42
C GLY A 107 -2.71 0.81 -7.06
N LEU A 108 -3.46 -0.18 -6.60
CA LEU A 108 -3.12 -1.05 -5.47
C LEU A 108 -2.42 -2.32 -5.99
N SER A 109 -1.92 -3.17 -5.09
CA SER A 109 -1.33 -4.45 -5.46
C SER A 109 -2.24 -5.23 -6.42
N VAL A 110 -1.66 -5.92 -7.39
CA VAL A 110 -2.42 -6.74 -8.35
C VAL A 110 -3.24 -7.82 -7.62
N SER A 111 -4.30 -8.33 -8.24
CA SER A 111 -5.07 -9.42 -7.64
C SER A 111 -4.21 -10.68 -7.46
N ALA A 112 -4.52 -11.47 -6.42
CA ALA A 112 -3.79 -12.70 -6.10
C ALA A 112 -3.79 -13.69 -7.29
N ALA A 113 -4.90 -13.77 -8.03
CA ALA A 113 -5.01 -14.64 -9.20
C ALA A 113 -4.06 -14.20 -10.34
N LEU A 114 -4.03 -12.89 -10.65
CA LEU A 114 -3.13 -12.37 -11.69
C LEU A 114 -1.66 -12.42 -11.28
N GLY A 115 -1.36 -12.18 -10.01
CA GLY A 115 -0.01 -12.29 -9.48
C GLY A 115 0.53 -13.73 -9.56
N ARG A 116 -0.27 -14.72 -9.15
CA ARG A 116 0.08 -16.15 -9.32
C ARG A 116 0.26 -16.52 -10.78
N LYS A 117 -0.65 -16.10 -11.65
CA LYS A 117 -0.53 -16.34 -13.09
C LYS A 117 0.76 -15.74 -13.67
N ALA A 118 1.16 -14.55 -13.25
CA ALA A 118 2.44 -13.97 -13.64
C ALA A 118 3.62 -14.78 -13.08
N ALA A 119 3.53 -15.29 -11.85
CA ALA A 119 4.55 -16.16 -11.27
C ALA A 119 4.70 -17.47 -12.05
N ASP A 120 3.59 -18.12 -12.43
CA ASP A 120 3.60 -19.35 -13.22
C ASP A 120 4.27 -19.11 -14.58
N PHE A 121 4.03 -17.97 -15.22
CA PHE A 121 4.68 -17.60 -16.47
C PHE A 121 6.16 -17.28 -16.33
N MET A 122 6.65 -16.94 -15.16
CA MET A 122 8.10 -16.80 -14.90
C MET A 122 8.85 -18.14 -15.03
N GLU A 123 8.18 -19.25 -14.73
CA GLU A 123 8.77 -20.59 -14.77
C GLU A 123 8.65 -21.26 -16.17
N THR A 124 7.88 -20.65 -17.08
CA THR A 124 7.61 -21.23 -18.41
C THR A 124 8.37 -20.51 -19.52
N ASP A 125 8.69 -21.22 -20.59
CA ASP A 125 9.21 -20.61 -21.81
C ASP A 125 8.06 -20.00 -22.62
N LEU A 126 7.97 -18.67 -22.59
CA LEU A 126 6.93 -17.92 -23.27
C LEU A 126 7.25 -17.75 -24.76
N SER A 127 6.34 -18.18 -25.62
CA SER A 127 6.42 -17.88 -27.04
C SER A 127 6.09 -16.39 -27.29
N PRO A 128 6.79 -15.73 -28.23
CA PRO A 128 6.47 -14.35 -28.62
C PRO A 128 5.03 -14.23 -29.11
N ALA A 129 4.37 -13.11 -28.81
CA ALA A 129 3.06 -12.83 -29.38
C ALA A 129 3.13 -12.65 -30.91
N PRO A 130 2.04 -12.93 -31.66
CA PRO A 130 1.99 -12.72 -33.11
C PRO A 130 2.30 -11.29 -33.56
N SER A 131 2.10 -10.32 -32.70
CA SER A 131 2.45 -8.91 -32.92
C SER A 131 3.10 -8.31 -31.67
N CYS A 132 4.22 -7.64 -31.85
CA CYS A 132 4.91 -6.92 -30.77
C CYS A 132 4.12 -5.68 -30.34
N GLY A 133 4.03 -5.43 -29.03
CA GLY A 133 3.49 -4.20 -28.47
C GLY A 133 4.37 -2.99 -28.75
N ARG A 134 3.79 -1.79 -28.55
CA ARG A 134 4.50 -0.51 -28.72
C ARG A 134 5.06 0.00 -27.40
N LEU A 135 6.14 0.77 -27.48
CA LEU A 135 6.67 1.56 -26.35
C LEU A 135 6.22 3.02 -26.51
N PHE A 136 5.68 3.58 -25.43
CA PHE A 136 5.33 4.98 -25.35
C PHE A 136 6.14 5.63 -24.22
N ASP A 137 6.82 6.72 -24.52
CA ASP A 137 7.45 7.55 -23.49
C ASP A 137 6.38 8.46 -22.85
N MET A 138 6.15 8.22 -21.57
CA MET A 138 5.15 8.93 -20.76
C MET A 138 5.81 9.63 -19.57
N SER A 139 7.12 9.85 -19.61
CA SER A 139 7.89 10.44 -18.50
C SER A 139 7.37 11.82 -18.07
N ALA A 140 6.87 12.61 -19.02
CA ALA A 140 6.24 13.90 -18.73
C ALA A 140 4.96 13.81 -17.87
N MET A 141 4.30 12.65 -17.80
CA MET A 141 3.07 12.49 -17.00
C MET A 141 3.31 12.54 -15.48
N GLY A 142 4.55 12.46 -15.04
CA GLY A 142 4.90 12.73 -13.63
C GLY A 142 4.42 14.10 -13.14
N MET A 143 4.28 15.07 -14.04
CA MET A 143 3.71 16.40 -13.73
C MET A 143 2.26 16.35 -13.28
N LEU A 144 1.47 15.38 -13.75
CA LEU A 144 0.06 15.23 -13.35
C LEU A 144 -0.07 14.89 -11.89
N TYR A 145 0.85 14.07 -11.35
CA TYR A 145 0.90 13.79 -9.92
C TYR A 145 1.17 15.06 -9.11
N ARG A 146 2.14 15.87 -9.55
CA ARG A 146 2.47 17.15 -8.92
C ARG A 146 1.27 18.10 -8.95
N ASP A 147 0.64 18.26 -10.11
CA ASP A 147 -0.49 19.18 -10.27
C ASP A 147 -1.68 18.75 -9.44
N GLU A 148 -1.95 17.44 -9.32
CA GLU A 148 -2.99 16.92 -8.45
C GLU A 148 -2.64 17.14 -6.98
N LEU A 149 -1.40 16.89 -6.57
CA LEU A 149 -0.94 17.15 -5.21
C LEU A 149 -1.12 18.62 -4.83
N MET A 150 -0.77 19.55 -5.71
CA MET A 150 -0.92 21.00 -5.49
C MET A 150 -2.38 21.41 -5.27
N ARG A 151 -3.35 20.72 -5.84
CA ARG A 151 -4.79 20.98 -5.60
C ARG A 151 -5.24 20.60 -4.20
N HIS A 152 -4.48 19.72 -3.53
CA HIS A 152 -4.78 19.23 -2.20
C HIS A 152 -3.92 19.86 -1.10
N VAL A 153 -2.99 20.73 -1.46
CA VAL A 153 -2.13 21.45 -0.49
C VAL A 153 -2.76 22.80 -0.15
N PRO A 154 -2.92 23.14 1.15
CA PRO A 154 -3.39 24.46 1.55
C PRO A 154 -2.37 25.55 1.19
N TYR A 155 -2.80 26.82 1.25
CA TYR A 155 -1.96 27.99 0.95
C TYR A 155 -0.88 28.20 2.01
N GLY A 156 0.07 27.28 2.07
CA GLY A 156 1.15 27.24 3.04
C GLY A 156 0.90 26.20 4.12
N VAL A 157 1.87 25.34 4.30
CA VAL A 157 1.86 24.34 5.39
C VAL A 157 2.46 25.02 6.61
N ALA A 158 1.61 25.56 7.49
CA ALA A 158 2.07 26.20 8.72
C ALA A 158 2.66 25.15 9.68
N ASP A 159 3.76 25.49 10.36
CA ASP A 159 4.36 24.79 11.51
C ASP A 159 4.72 23.31 11.30
N CYS A 160 4.84 22.85 10.05
CA CYS A 160 5.12 21.47 9.72
C CYS A 160 6.43 21.33 8.92
N ALA A 161 7.32 20.43 9.35
CA ALA A 161 8.46 19.99 8.56
C ALA A 161 8.11 18.67 7.88
N ILE A 162 8.13 18.63 6.53
CA ILE A 162 7.92 17.40 5.77
C ILE A 162 9.27 16.94 5.20
N LEU A 163 9.67 15.71 5.54
CA LEU A 163 11.00 15.17 5.25
C LEU A 163 10.90 13.83 4.52
N SER A 164 11.77 13.64 3.54
CA SER A 164 12.02 12.32 2.93
C SER A 164 13.51 12.14 2.66
N SER A 165 13.97 10.90 2.67
CA SER A 165 15.33 10.55 2.22
C SER A 165 15.41 10.26 0.71
N ASP A 166 14.28 10.28 0.00
CA ASP A 166 14.24 10.15 -1.45
C ASP A 166 14.34 11.52 -2.11
N PRO A 167 15.30 11.74 -3.05
CA PRO A 167 15.49 13.04 -3.68
C PRO A 167 14.30 13.54 -4.49
N MET A 168 13.57 12.65 -5.17
CA MET A 168 12.41 13.03 -5.98
C MET A 168 11.24 13.47 -5.10
N ILE A 169 10.98 12.74 -4.01
CA ILE A 169 9.97 13.10 -3.02
C ILE A 169 10.36 14.43 -2.36
N SER A 170 11.64 14.61 -1.99
CA SER A 170 12.12 15.87 -1.40
C SER A 170 11.96 17.05 -2.35
N ALA A 171 12.21 16.87 -3.64
CA ALA A 171 11.97 17.91 -4.64
C ALA A 171 10.49 18.30 -4.73
N LEU A 172 9.58 17.31 -4.76
CA LEU A 172 8.13 17.56 -4.75
C LEU A 172 7.66 18.29 -3.48
N ILE A 173 8.18 17.91 -2.31
CA ILE A 173 7.87 18.60 -1.05
C ILE A 173 8.29 20.06 -1.15
N ASN A 174 9.48 20.33 -1.62
CA ASN A 174 9.98 21.71 -1.75
C ASN A 174 9.18 22.53 -2.78
N ASP A 175 8.70 21.89 -3.84
CA ASP A 175 7.90 22.54 -4.88
C ASP A 175 6.45 22.81 -4.45
N CYS A 176 5.82 21.81 -3.81
CA CYS A 176 4.37 21.81 -3.57
C CYS A 176 3.99 22.17 -2.14
N MET A 177 4.85 21.90 -1.15
CA MET A 177 4.51 21.96 0.28
C MET A 177 5.45 22.90 1.04
N ARG A 178 5.52 24.17 0.64
CA ARG A 178 6.41 25.14 1.27
C ARG A 178 5.95 25.45 2.69
N THR A 179 6.82 25.24 3.66
CA THR A 179 6.62 25.64 5.04
C THR A 179 6.70 27.17 5.15
N THR A 180 5.70 27.80 5.74
CA THR A 180 5.62 29.26 5.91
C THR A 180 6.15 29.76 7.24
N SER A 181 6.35 28.87 8.22
CA SER A 181 6.80 29.22 9.59
C SER A 181 8.21 28.72 9.89
N ASN A 182 8.90 29.45 10.75
CA ASN A 182 10.20 29.06 11.32
C ASN A 182 10.05 28.14 12.57
N GLU A 183 8.88 28.10 13.18
CA GLU A 183 8.56 27.25 14.33
C GLU A 183 7.95 25.94 13.84
N ARG A 184 8.76 24.90 13.78
CA ARG A 184 8.36 23.57 13.30
C ARG A 184 8.01 22.68 14.47
N THR A 185 6.75 22.67 14.88
CA THR A 185 6.27 21.84 15.98
C THR A 185 5.91 20.42 15.56
N LEU A 186 5.54 20.21 14.28
CA LEU A 186 5.20 18.92 13.69
C LEU A 186 6.26 18.51 12.67
N THR A 187 6.75 17.27 12.77
CA THR A 187 7.62 16.66 11.75
C THR A 187 6.90 15.47 11.10
N LEU A 188 6.73 15.51 9.79
CA LEU A 188 6.21 14.41 8.98
C LEU A 188 7.36 13.74 8.23
N ARG A 189 7.52 12.42 8.37
CA ARG A 189 8.56 11.65 7.67
C ARG A 189 7.92 10.70 6.67
N ILE A 190 8.23 10.90 5.41
CA ILE A 190 7.77 10.08 4.29
C ILE A 190 8.86 9.07 3.93
N ASN A 191 8.49 7.80 3.77
CA ASN A 191 9.41 6.76 3.35
C ASN A 191 9.86 6.94 1.88
N ARG A 192 10.91 6.22 1.46
CA ARG A 192 11.49 6.31 0.10
C ARG A 192 10.55 5.91 -1.02
N ARG A 193 9.48 5.16 -0.71
CA ARG A 193 8.48 4.69 -1.68
C ARG A 193 7.31 5.66 -1.82
N GLY A 194 7.17 6.63 -0.90
CA GLY A 194 6.01 7.51 -0.82
C GLY A 194 4.74 6.84 -0.30
N THR A 195 4.84 5.61 0.21
CA THR A 195 3.70 4.77 0.61
C THR A 195 3.38 4.80 2.10
N SER A 196 4.25 5.40 2.90
CA SER A 196 4.07 5.47 4.36
C SER A 196 4.60 6.78 4.93
N LEU A 197 3.94 7.25 5.97
CA LEU A 197 4.18 8.49 6.67
C LEU A 197 4.21 8.24 8.17
N SER A 198 5.08 8.94 8.90
CA SER A 198 4.98 9.04 10.37
C SER A 198 5.00 10.50 10.77
N ALA A 199 4.26 10.84 11.82
CA ALA A 199 4.27 12.17 12.43
C ALA A 199 5.01 12.12 13.76
N TYR A 200 5.66 13.22 14.10
CA TYR A 200 6.34 13.39 15.38
C TYR A 200 6.11 14.79 15.93
N THR A 201 5.77 14.88 17.20
CA THR A 201 5.84 16.09 18.03
C THR A 201 6.42 15.72 19.39
N GLU A 202 6.92 16.69 20.17
CA GLU A 202 7.41 16.42 21.52
C GLU A 202 6.30 15.90 22.45
N LYS A 203 5.05 16.33 22.24
CA LYS A 203 3.91 15.94 23.07
C LYS A 203 3.34 14.55 22.73
N THR A 204 3.31 14.18 21.46
CA THR A 204 2.68 12.92 21.02
C THR A 204 3.70 11.77 20.83
N GLY A 205 4.99 12.11 20.77
CA GLY A 205 5.99 11.15 20.29
C GLY A 205 5.76 10.78 18.81
N VAL A 206 6.19 9.59 18.41
CA VAL A 206 6.01 9.08 17.04
C VAL A 206 4.61 8.52 16.86
N VAL A 207 3.88 9.06 15.90
CA VAL A 207 2.53 8.62 15.50
C VAL A 207 2.63 7.85 14.17
N PRO A 208 2.25 6.56 14.12
CA PRO A 208 2.35 5.73 12.93
C PRO A 208 1.27 6.06 11.89
N PHE A 209 1.54 5.65 10.64
CA PHE A 209 0.70 5.94 9.47
C PHE A 209 -0.77 5.57 9.64
N VAL A 210 -1.04 4.41 10.23
CA VAL A 210 -2.40 3.90 10.46
C VAL A 210 -3.25 4.87 11.30
N LYS A 211 -2.66 5.55 12.27
CA LYS A 211 -3.36 6.58 13.07
C LYS A 211 -3.56 7.88 12.29
N LEU A 212 -2.64 8.22 11.39
CA LEU A 212 -2.79 9.39 10.52
C LEU A 212 -3.90 9.17 9.47
N ILE A 213 -4.00 7.96 8.91
CA ILE A 213 -5.13 7.55 8.08
C ILE A 213 -6.45 7.64 8.86
N ALA A 214 -6.46 7.24 10.14
CA ALA A 214 -7.65 7.33 10.97
C ALA A 214 -8.11 8.78 11.17
N ILE A 215 -7.20 9.72 11.42
CA ILE A 215 -7.50 11.16 11.50
C ILE A 215 -8.13 11.66 10.20
N CYS A 216 -7.51 11.32 9.05
CA CYS A 216 -8.04 11.71 7.75
C CYS A 216 -9.42 11.09 7.50
N GLY A 217 -9.62 9.82 7.88
CA GLY A 217 -10.89 9.11 7.77
C GLY A 217 -11.99 9.75 8.60
N MET A 218 -11.72 10.09 9.85
CA MET A 218 -12.67 10.82 10.71
C MET A 218 -13.14 12.11 10.05
N TYR A 219 -12.21 12.91 9.55
CA TYR A 219 -12.54 14.18 8.89
C TYR A 219 -13.40 13.97 7.63
N GLU A 220 -13.12 12.96 6.82
CA GLU A 220 -13.94 12.62 5.65
C GLU A 220 -15.37 12.22 6.04
N LEU A 221 -15.50 11.39 7.08
CA LEU A 221 -16.81 10.97 7.61
C LEU A 221 -17.61 12.15 8.17
N GLU A 222 -16.98 13.02 8.98
CA GLU A 222 -17.59 14.27 9.47
C GLU A 222 -18.06 15.16 8.32
N SER A 223 -17.32 15.17 7.21
CA SER A 223 -17.68 15.90 5.98
C SER A 223 -18.75 15.19 5.14
N GLY A 224 -19.33 14.09 5.64
CA GLY A 224 -20.42 13.35 4.98
C GLY A 224 -19.99 12.53 3.78
N ARG A 225 -18.73 12.07 3.73
CA ARG A 225 -18.19 11.23 2.66
C ARG A 225 -17.92 9.81 3.14
N ASP A 226 -18.19 8.83 2.28
CA ASP A 226 -17.72 7.46 2.50
C ASP A 226 -16.21 7.40 2.40
N ILE A 227 -15.58 6.50 3.13
CA ILE A 227 -14.13 6.33 3.12
C ILE A 227 -13.70 4.96 2.62
N SER A 228 -12.50 4.90 2.06
CA SER A 228 -11.80 3.65 1.79
C SER A 228 -10.45 3.66 2.46
N VAL A 229 -10.23 2.70 3.34
CA VAL A 229 -9.05 2.61 4.19
C VAL A 229 -8.42 1.22 4.11
N PRO A 230 -7.11 1.08 4.38
CA PRO A 230 -6.49 -0.22 4.54
C PRO A 230 -7.23 -1.08 5.56
N TYR A 231 -7.21 -2.39 5.34
CA TYR A 231 -7.94 -3.34 6.17
C TYR A 231 -7.53 -3.30 7.65
N ASP A 232 -6.26 -3.07 7.91
CA ASP A 232 -5.65 -2.93 9.25
C ASP A 232 -5.90 -1.55 9.91
N SER A 233 -6.67 -0.67 9.27
CA SER A 233 -7.08 0.61 9.86
C SER A 233 -7.97 0.40 11.09
N PRO A 234 -7.96 1.35 12.06
CA PRO A 234 -8.70 1.23 13.30
C PRO A 234 -10.18 0.91 13.11
N ALA A 235 -10.67 -0.05 13.91
CA ALA A 235 -12.04 -0.55 13.81
C ALA A 235 -13.11 0.50 14.15
N PHE A 236 -12.80 1.45 15.02
CA PHE A 236 -13.74 2.51 15.39
C PHE A 236 -14.22 3.34 14.19
N LEU A 237 -13.48 3.33 13.07
CA LEU A 237 -13.90 4.00 11.83
C LEU A 237 -15.20 3.43 11.27
N ASP A 238 -15.47 2.13 11.48
CA ASP A 238 -16.71 1.49 11.04
C ASP A 238 -17.90 2.00 11.88
N ASP A 239 -17.74 2.06 13.20
CA ASP A 239 -18.76 2.56 14.12
C ASP A 239 -19.02 4.05 13.89
N LEU A 240 -17.95 4.81 13.65
CA LEU A 240 -18.05 6.22 13.34
C LEU A 240 -18.75 6.46 12.00
N ALA A 241 -18.40 5.70 10.97
CA ALA A 241 -19.07 5.76 9.67
C ALA A 241 -20.56 5.47 9.81
N HIS A 242 -20.93 4.41 10.55
CA HIS A 242 -22.32 4.08 10.82
C HIS A 242 -23.06 5.23 11.52
N SER A 243 -22.44 5.88 12.52
CA SER A 243 -23.04 7.00 13.24
C SER A 243 -23.33 8.21 12.36
N TYR A 244 -22.58 8.40 11.28
CA TYR A 244 -22.81 9.45 10.26
C TYR A 244 -23.67 8.97 9.07
N GLY A 245 -24.20 7.73 9.11
CA GLY A 245 -24.93 7.14 7.98
C GLY A 245 -24.04 6.98 6.74
N ARG A 246 -22.76 6.67 6.94
CA ARG A 246 -21.74 6.46 5.92
C ARG A 246 -21.15 5.07 6.02
N THR A 247 -20.29 4.73 5.05
CA THR A 247 -19.63 3.44 4.99
C THR A 247 -18.10 3.60 4.97
N ALA A 248 -17.43 2.82 5.82
CA ALA A 248 -15.97 2.63 5.76
C ALA A 248 -15.69 1.33 4.98
N TYR A 249 -15.29 1.49 3.72
CA TYR A 249 -14.87 0.37 2.88
C TYR A 249 -13.43 0.00 3.19
N ARG A 250 -13.14 -1.30 3.33
CA ARG A 250 -11.82 -1.80 3.66
C ARG A 250 -11.19 -2.51 2.48
N TYR A 251 -9.96 -2.15 2.12
CA TYR A 251 -9.18 -2.80 1.08
C TYR A 251 -7.92 -3.44 1.63
N LEU A 252 -7.51 -4.55 1.01
CA LEU A 252 -6.24 -5.18 1.30
C LEU A 252 -5.11 -4.43 0.60
N SER A 253 -4.07 -4.08 1.35
CA SER A 253 -2.82 -3.54 0.77
C SER A 253 -2.07 -4.62 -0.01
N ALA A 254 -2.21 -5.88 0.41
CA ALA A 254 -1.73 -7.07 -0.28
C ALA A 254 -2.62 -7.44 -1.49
N PRO A 255 -2.19 -8.39 -2.34
CA PRO A 255 -3.01 -8.93 -3.42
C PRO A 255 -4.34 -9.52 -2.90
N SER A 256 -5.45 -9.07 -3.48
CA SER A 256 -6.81 -9.45 -3.11
C SER A 256 -7.39 -10.52 -4.03
N ASP A 257 -8.34 -11.28 -3.53
CA ASP A 257 -9.18 -12.20 -4.31
C ASP A 257 -10.29 -11.49 -5.10
N GLY A 258 -10.45 -10.18 -4.90
CA GLY A 258 -11.47 -9.34 -5.53
C GLY A 258 -12.69 -9.07 -4.64
N SER A 259 -12.77 -9.61 -3.43
CA SER A 259 -13.86 -9.32 -2.48
C SER A 259 -13.92 -7.84 -2.10
N ASP A 260 -12.79 -7.14 -2.13
CA ASP A 260 -12.61 -5.73 -1.79
C ASP A 260 -12.66 -4.75 -3.01
N ASN A 261 -13.15 -5.19 -4.16
CA ASN A 261 -13.15 -4.38 -5.39
C ASN A 261 -13.86 -3.04 -5.25
N VAL A 262 -14.91 -2.92 -4.44
CA VAL A 262 -15.61 -1.65 -4.17
C VAL A 262 -14.68 -0.69 -3.43
N ALA A 263 -14.04 -1.19 -2.37
CA ALA A 263 -13.06 -0.42 -1.59
C ALA A 263 -11.88 0.03 -2.47
N ARG A 264 -11.34 -0.85 -3.31
CA ARG A 264 -10.23 -0.55 -4.22
C ARG A 264 -10.58 0.54 -5.23
N ARG A 265 -11.80 0.52 -5.78
CA ARG A 265 -12.26 1.58 -6.70
C ARG A 265 -12.40 2.93 -6.00
N LEU A 266 -12.84 2.94 -4.76
CA LEU A 266 -12.92 4.16 -3.97
C LEU A 266 -11.52 4.65 -3.57
N ALA A 267 -10.62 3.75 -3.12
CA ALA A 267 -9.22 4.06 -2.81
C ALA A 267 -8.45 4.63 -4.00
N ALA A 268 -8.81 4.24 -5.23
CA ALA A 268 -8.23 4.80 -6.45
C ALA A 268 -8.48 6.31 -6.61
N ARG A 269 -9.48 6.85 -5.89
CA ARG A 269 -9.85 8.29 -5.89
C ARG A 269 -9.51 8.99 -4.57
N GLN A 270 -9.32 8.23 -3.49
CA GLN A 270 -8.97 8.73 -2.15
C GLN A 270 -7.48 8.49 -1.87
N PHE A 271 -6.61 9.26 -2.54
CA PHE A 271 -5.16 9.07 -2.48
C PHE A 271 -4.61 9.16 -1.06
N TRP A 272 -5.21 9.97 -0.19
CA TRP A 272 -4.78 10.14 1.20
C TRP A 272 -4.76 8.84 2.02
N SER A 273 -5.49 7.81 1.63
CA SER A 273 -5.50 6.53 2.36
C SER A 273 -4.35 5.58 1.99
N ARG A 274 -3.57 5.90 0.93
CA ARG A 274 -2.53 5.01 0.39
C ARG A 274 -1.26 5.72 -0.10
N ASP A 275 -1.24 7.04 -0.10
CA ASP A 275 -0.12 7.86 -0.57
C ASP A 275 0.28 8.86 0.51
N ALA A 276 1.53 8.79 0.96
CA ALA A 276 2.03 9.56 2.06
C ALA A 276 2.05 11.07 1.82
N LEU A 277 2.29 11.51 0.56
CA LEU A 277 2.26 12.94 0.22
C LEU A 277 0.84 13.49 0.27
N PHE A 278 -0.14 12.76 -0.27
CA PHE A 278 -1.54 13.14 -0.18
C PHE A 278 -2.07 13.09 1.26
N THR A 279 -1.60 12.14 2.08
CA THR A 279 -1.93 12.11 3.52
C THR A 279 -1.35 13.34 4.23
N ALA A 280 -0.10 13.70 3.94
CA ALA A 280 0.54 14.88 4.52
C ALA A 280 -0.21 16.17 4.12
N ALA A 281 -0.58 16.32 2.85
CA ALA A 281 -1.38 17.44 2.35
C ALA A 281 -2.74 17.49 3.05
N LYS A 282 -3.42 16.34 3.17
CA LYS A 282 -4.72 16.24 3.85
C LYS A 282 -4.65 16.62 5.32
N LEU A 283 -3.62 16.14 6.04
CA LEU A 283 -3.39 16.52 7.44
C LEU A 283 -3.17 18.04 7.58
N ALA A 284 -2.37 18.64 6.70
CA ALA A 284 -2.16 20.06 6.70
C ALA A 284 -3.46 20.85 6.50
N CYS A 285 -4.32 20.43 5.56
CA CYS A 285 -5.65 21.02 5.37
C CYS A 285 -6.52 20.91 6.62
N ILE A 286 -6.56 19.74 7.26
CA ILE A 286 -7.36 19.52 8.47
C ILE A 286 -6.90 20.42 9.60
N LEU A 287 -5.59 20.55 9.82
CA LEU A 287 -5.03 21.41 10.86
C LEU A 287 -5.41 22.88 10.63
N GLU A 288 -5.32 23.35 9.38
CA GLU A 288 -5.70 24.72 9.00
C GLU A 288 -7.20 24.95 9.16
N GLU A 289 -8.05 24.10 8.59
CA GLU A 289 -9.51 24.25 8.61
C GLU A 289 -10.09 24.17 10.03
N LYS A 290 -9.55 23.27 10.86
CA LYS A 290 -9.99 23.14 12.25
C LYS A 290 -9.31 24.15 13.20
N ASN A 291 -8.30 24.88 12.72
CA ASN A 291 -7.46 25.76 13.53
C ASN A 291 -6.93 25.08 14.80
N MET A 292 -6.40 23.86 14.63
CA MET A 292 -5.91 23.01 15.72
C MET A 292 -4.43 22.69 15.53
N THR A 293 -3.73 22.50 16.64
CA THR A 293 -2.40 21.89 16.62
C THR A 293 -2.49 20.38 16.42
N PHE A 294 -1.41 19.76 15.95
CA PHE A 294 -1.41 18.30 15.76
C PHE A 294 -1.68 17.49 17.04
N PRO A 295 -1.12 17.85 18.22
CA PRO A 295 -1.47 17.16 19.47
C PRO A 295 -2.94 17.26 19.85
N GLU A 296 -3.59 18.41 19.60
CA GLU A 296 -5.03 18.57 19.83
C GLU A 296 -5.84 17.68 18.88
N LEU A 297 -5.51 17.69 17.60
CA LEU A 297 -6.16 16.84 16.59
C LEU A 297 -5.97 15.35 16.92
N TYR A 298 -4.76 14.96 17.33
CA TYR A 298 -4.45 13.58 17.72
C TYR A 298 -5.24 13.13 18.96
N SER A 299 -5.49 14.03 19.90
CA SER A 299 -6.26 13.73 21.12
C SER A 299 -7.75 13.44 20.86
N LEU A 300 -8.28 13.75 19.65
CA LEU A 300 -9.63 13.39 19.24
C LEU A 300 -9.76 11.91 18.88
N LEU A 301 -8.64 11.21 18.60
CA LEU A 301 -8.68 9.77 18.36
C LEU A 301 -9.05 9.03 19.66
N PRO A 302 -9.94 8.05 19.58
CA PRO A 302 -10.13 7.13 20.68
C PRO A 302 -8.80 6.48 21.09
N PRO A 303 -8.62 6.14 22.38
CA PRO A 303 -7.47 5.34 22.80
C PRO A 303 -7.41 4.06 21.96
N LEU A 304 -6.34 3.89 21.21
CA LEU A 304 -6.13 2.74 20.36
C LEU A 304 -4.65 2.37 20.37
N PHE A 305 -4.38 1.16 20.79
CA PHE A 305 -3.07 0.55 20.74
C PHE A 305 -3.07 -0.53 19.66
N VAL A 306 -2.05 -0.48 18.83
CA VAL A 306 -1.82 -1.46 17.78
C VAL A 306 -0.50 -2.15 18.08
N TYR A 307 -0.55 -3.45 18.27
CA TYR A 307 0.64 -4.28 18.43
C TYR A 307 0.74 -5.25 17.27
N SER A 308 1.92 -5.38 16.68
CA SER A 308 2.15 -6.31 15.57
C SER A 308 3.37 -7.17 15.83
N THR A 309 3.23 -8.45 15.58
CA THR A 309 4.31 -9.43 15.66
C THR A 309 4.28 -10.38 14.47
N THR A 310 5.35 -11.15 14.29
CA THR A 310 5.43 -12.17 13.24
C THR A 310 5.66 -13.53 13.91
N ALA A 311 4.84 -14.52 13.56
CA ALA A 311 4.96 -15.87 14.03
C ALA A 311 5.28 -16.83 12.89
N GLN A 312 6.08 -17.86 13.18
CA GLN A 312 6.27 -19.01 12.30
C GLN A 312 5.27 -20.08 12.71
N LEU A 313 4.37 -20.46 11.82
CA LEU A 313 3.30 -21.41 12.06
C LEU A 313 3.27 -22.44 10.94
N GLU A 314 3.21 -23.72 11.31
CA GLU A 314 3.00 -24.80 10.34
C GLU A 314 1.50 -25.13 10.33
N LEU A 315 0.81 -24.65 9.31
CA LEU A 315 -0.62 -24.87 9.16
C LEU A 315 -0.91 -25.73 7.93
N PRO A 316 -1.85 -26.68 8.02
CA PRO A 316 -2.30 -27.43 6.86
C PRO A 316 -3.00 -26.49 5.86
N PRO A 317 -3.03 -26.84 4.55
CA PRO A 317 -3.63 -26.00 3.51
C PRO A 317 -5.09 -25.59 3.74
N ASP A 318 -5.85 -26.42 4.45
CA ASP A 318 -7.29 -26.28 4.67
C ASP A 318 -7.64 -25.81 6.09
N TYR A 319 -6.65 -25.36 6.87
CA TYR A 319 -6.83 -25.01 8.27
C TYR A 319 -7.89 -23.93 8.56
N LEU A 320 -8.22 -23.10 7.56
CA LEU A 320 -9.23 -22.05 7.71
C LEU A 320 -10.67 -22.57 7.80
N ASP A 321 -10.92 -23.80 7.40
CA ASP A 321 -12.26 -24.39 7.41
C ASP A 321 -12.57 -25.12 8.73
N GLU A 322 -11.56 -25.32 9.60
CA GLU A 322 -11.68 -26.10 10.85
C GLU A 322 -11.81 -25.25 12.12
N PHE A 323 -11.70 -23.91 12.02
CA PHE A 323 -11.73 -23.06 13.22
C PHE A 323 -13.14 -22.53 13.52
N GLU A 324 -13.89 -23.23 14.35
CA GLU A 324 -15.04 -22.70 15.09
C GLU A 324 -14.67 -22.60 16.59
N GLY A 325 -14.59 -21.41 17.15
CA GLY A 325 -14.27 -21.17 18.57
C GLY A 325 -15.40 -20.46 19.31
N GLU A 326 -15.70 -20.91 20.53
CA GLU A 326 -16.79 -20.36 21.39
C GLU A 326 -16.60 -18.90 21.80
N ASN A 327 -15.38 -18.34 21.71
CA ASN A 327 -15.04 -16.99 22.19
C ASN A 327 -14.61 -16.02 21.08
N PHE A 328 -14.54 -16.47 19.84
CA PHE A 328 -14.06 -15.68 18.71
C PHE A 328 -15.12 -15.62 17.62
N SER A 329 -15.45 -14.44 17.14
CA SER A 329 -16.09 -14.33 15.83
C SER A 329 -15.00 -14.32 14.77
N PHE A 330 -15.08 -15.26 13.87
CA PHE A 330 -14.13 -15.48 12.81
C PHE A 330 -14.62 -14.80 11.52
N GLY A 331 -13.77 -13.98 10.91
CA GLY A 331 -14.03 -13.39 9.60
C GLY A 331 -12.89 -13.72 8.63
N ARG A 332 -13.20 -14.20 7.43
CA ARG A 332 -12.21 -14.32 6.37
C ARG A 332 -11.79 -12.91 5.92
N ASP A 333 -10.50 -12.69 5.92
CA ASP A 333 -9.88 -11.48 5.43
C ASP A 333 -9.33 -11.76 4.03
N GLY A 334 -10.15 -11.52 3.04
CA GLY A 334 -10.01 -11.60 1.56
C GLY A 334 -8.82 -12.33 0.90
N ALA A 335 -7.61 -12.30 1.44
CA ALA A 335 -6.41 -12.85 0.81
C ALA A 335 -5.75 -13.98 1.63
N ASN A 336 -6.52 -14.97 2.06
CA ASN A 336 -6.07 -16.06 2.93
C ASN A 336 -5.69 -15.63 4.36
N GLY A 337 -6.05 -14.40 4.77
CA GLY A 337 -5.96 -13.94 6.14
C GLY A 337 -7.29 -14.13 6.89
N PHE A 338 -7.26 -13.90 8.19
CA PHE A 338 -8.45 -13.95 9.03
C PHE A 338 -8.38 -12.96 10.19
N VAL A 339 -9.53 -12.65 10.76
CA VAL A 339 -9.67 -11.75 11.90
C VAL A 339 -10.31 -12.51 13.04
N LEU A 340 -9.68 -12.46 14.20
CA LEU A 340 -10.28 -12.86 15.47
C LEU A 340 -10.86 -11.61 16.13
N VAL A 341 -12.14 -11.63 16.42
CA VAL A 341 -12.84 -10.53 17.08
C VAL A 341 -13.27 -10.95 18.47
N GLU A 342 -12.78 -10.24 19.46
CA GLU A 342 -13.12 -10.41 20.87
C GLU A 342 -13.69 -9.11 21.46
N LYS A 343 -14.29 -9.20 22.64
CA LYS A 343 -14.77 -7.99 23.37
C LYS A 343 -13.64 -6.99 23.70
N ARG A 344 -12.39 -7.49 23.86
CA ARG A 344 -11.21 -6.70 24.23
C ARG A 344 -10.53 -6.05 23.02
N GLY A 345 -10.81 -6.51 21.78
CA GLY A 345 -10.18 -6.01 20.58
C GLY A 345 -10.27 -6.96 19.39
N LYS A 346 -9.50 -6.65 18.36
CA LYS A 346 -9.43 -7.45 17.13
C LYS A 346 -8.00 -7.83 16.83
N THR A 347 -7.78 -9.05 16.35
CA THR A 347 -6.47 -9.49 15.85
C THR A 347 -6.56 -9.91 14.40
N HIS A 348 -5.87 -9.20 13.54
CA HIS A 348 -5.69 -9.54 12.13
C HIS A 348 -4.51 -10.48 11.97
N ILE A 349 -4.71 -11.58 11.27
CA ILE A 349 -3.71 -12.61 11.01
C ILE A 349 -3.56 -12.74 9.50
N SER A 350 -2.41 -12.30 9.00
CA SER A 350 -2.14 -12.22 7.57
C SER A 350 -0.95 -13.11 7.22
N PRO A 351 -1.06 -14.04 6.26
CA PRO A 351 0.04 -14.87 5.83
C PRO A 351 1.14 -14.03 5.17
N LEU A 352 2.39 -14.33 5.48
CA LEU A 352 3.58 -13.73 4.89
C LEU A 352 4.35 -14.69 3.96
N GLY A 353 3.75 -15.85 3.69
CA GLY A 353 4.39 -16.92 2.93
C GLY A 353 5.42 -17.73 3.74
N ASN A 354 5.76 -18.93 3.26
CA ASN A 354 6.70 -19.84 3.91
C ASN A 354 6.36 -20.15 5.37
N GLY A 355 5.08 -20.29 5.72
CA GLY A 355 4.62 -20.57 7.07
C GLY A 355 4.75 -19.39 8.05
N ARG A 356 5.06 -18.20 7.59
CA ARG A 356 5.10 -16.99 8.42
C ARG A 356 3.77 -16.27 8.35
N PHE A 357 3.35 -15.74 9.50
CA PHE A 357 2.13 -14.95 9.64
C PHE A 357 2.45 -13.65 10.38
N ARG A 358 1.82 -12.57 9.95
CA ARG A 358 1.77 -11.33 10.70
C ARG A 358 0.49 -11.31 11.52
N LEU A 359 0.63 -11.12 12.83
CA LEU A 359 -0.47 -10.91 13.75
C LEU A 359 -0.48 -9.43 14.13
N THR A 360 -1.60 -8.75 13.93
CA THR A 360 -1.76 -7.33 14.27
C THR A 360 -3.00 -7.19 15.13
N ALA A 361 -2.80 -6.99 16.43
CA ALA A 361 -3.87 -6.78 17.38
C ALA A 361 -4.15 -5.28 17.60
N GLN A 362 -5.41 -4.96 17.79
CA GLN A 362 -5.90 -3.63 18.12
C GLN A 362 -6.74 -3.70 19.38
N SER A 363 -6.42 -2.88 20.38
CA SER A 363 -7.13 -2.80 21.66
C SER A 363 -7.08 -1.40 22.25
N PHE A 364 -7.80 -1.20 23.37
CA PHE A 364 -7.84 0.06 24.12
C PHE A 364 -6.59 0.29 24.99
N ASP A 365 -5.78 -0.72 25.23
CA ASP A 365 -4.51 -0.64 25.95
C ASP A 365 -3.44 -1.55 25.31
N GLU A 366 -2.17 -1.24 25.58
CA GLU A 366 -1.02 -1.91 24.96
C GLU A 366 -0.85 -3.35 25.46
N GLU A 367 -1.10 -3.60 26.74
CA GLU A 367 -0.95 -4.92 27.34
C GLU A 367 -1.96 -5.89 26.73
N THR A 368 -3.23 -5.49 26.65
CA THR A 368 -4.28 -6.26 25.99
C THR A 368 -3.97 -6.50 24.50
N ALA A 369 -3.44 -5.52 23.78
CA ALA A 369 -3.05 -5.73 22.38
C ALA A 369 -1.94 -6.78 22.23
N ARG A 370 -0.99 -6.81 23.16
CA ARG A 370 0.06 -7.86 23.20
C ARG A 370 -0.51 -9.23 23.56
N GLU A 371 -1.39 -9.29 24.55
CA GLU A 371 -2.08 -10.53 24.95
C GLU A 371 -2.89 -11.12 23.80
N LEU A 372 -3.68 -10.31 23.11
CA LEU A 372 -4.46 -10.74 21.94
C LEU A 372 -3.59 -11.34 20.82
N CYS A 373 -2.41 -10.78 20.56
CA CYS A 373 -1.46 -11.39 19.64
C CYS A 373 -0.93 -12.74 20.13
N ALA A 374 -0.62 -12.86 21.43
CA ALA A 374 -0.13 -14.10 22.01
C ALA A 374 -1.22 -15.18 22.02
N GLU A 375 -2.45 -14.81 22.37
CA GLU A 375 -3.61 -15.70 22.34
C GLU A 375 -3.93 -16.17 20.91
N ALA A 376 -3.92 -15.26 19.93
CA ALA A 376 -4.10 -15.60 18.53
C ALA A 376 -3.00 -16.56 18.04
N GLN A 377 -1.76 -16.34 18.44
CA GLN A 377 -0.66 -17.25 18.09
C GLN A 377 -0.86 -18.63 18.73
N ALA A 378 -1.24 -18.68 20.01
CA ALA A 378 -1.50 -19.93 20.72
C ALA A 378 -2.70 -20.68 20.12
N PHE A 379 -3.78 -19.97 19.80
CA PHE A 379 -4.97 -20.51 19.17
C PHE A 379 -4.64 -21.20 17.84
N ILE A 380 -3.92 -20.51 16.94
CA ILE A 380 -3.50 -21.06 15.66
C ILE A 380 -2.59 -22.27 15.85
N SER A 381 -1.63 -22.18 16.78
CA SER A 381 -0.70 -23.29 17.06
C SER A 381 -1.39 -24.53 17.66
N SER A 382 -2.50 -24.36 18.37
CA SER A 382 -3.28 -25.46 18.95
C SER A 382 -4.17 -26.17 17.95
N GLY A 383 -4.67 -25.46 16.94
CA GLY A 383 -5.47 -26.04 15.86
C GLY A 383 -4.64 -26.81 14.83
N ALA A 384 -3.31 -26.68 14.87
CA ALA A 384 -2.39 -27.47 14.04
C ALA A 384 -2.10 -28.89 14.58
N LYS A 385 -2.80 -29.31 15.62
CA LYS A 385 -2.76 -30.68 16.17
C LYS A 385 -4.03 -31.43 15.82
#